data_82bbeba47d5353663cf2367c9f5c1186
#
_entry.id   82bbeba47d5353663cf2367c9f5c1186
#
_cell.length_a   1.000
_cell.length_b   1.000
_cell.length_c   1.000
_cell.angle_alpha   90.00
_cell.angle_beta   90.00
_cell.angle_gamma   90.00
#
_symmetry.space_group_name_H-M   'P 1'
#
loop_
_entity.id
_entity.type
_entity.pdbx_description
1 polymer ?
#
loop_
_entity_poly.entity_id
_entity_poly.type
_entity_poly.pdbx_seq_one_letter_code
_entity_poly.pdbx_strand_id
1 'polypeptide(L)'
;QLVDTQTMHLGTDGSRRLYTQLIDYLLEKGVEFITEREIESLIVEDNHVKGIIVTHKGKEERYYSDNVVAGMGRSGAKKMKELCQKHDIKYENGAIDIGVRAEIQDIIMKEINGASQGGRVKGVDQ
;
A
#
# COMPACT_ATOMS: atom_id res chain seq x y z
N GLN A 1 24.70 -0.86 -11.27
CA GLN A 1 25.09 -1.71 -10.15
C GLN A 1 23.96 -2.73 -9.93
N LEU A 2 24.24 -4.03 -10.11
CA LEU A 2 23.30 -5.09 -9.78
C LEU A 2 23.24 -5.19 -8.26
N VAL A 3 22.05 -5.05 -7.70
CA VAL A 3 21.79 -5.24 -6.26
C VAL A 3 21.21 -6.64 -6.11
N ASP A 4 21.93 -7.49 -5.40
CA ASP A 4 21.47 -8.83 -5.07
C ASP A 4 20.49 -8.73 -3.90
N THR A 5 19.19 -8.82 -4.21
CA THR A 5 18.11 -8.78 -3.22
C THR A 5 17.32 -10.07 -3.28
N GLN A 6 17.16 -10.70 -2.13
CA GLN A 6 16.21 -11.81 -2.02
C GLN A 6 14.78 -11.26 -1.94
N THR A 7 14.00 -11.51 -2.98
CA THR A 7 12.57 -11.18 -2.99
C THR A 7 11.73 -12.43 -2.79
N MET A 8 10.79 -12.38 -1.85
CA MET A 8 9.81 -13.44 -1.67
C MET A 8 8.49 -13.01 -2.32
N HIS A 9 8.04 -13.79 -3.30
CA HIS A 9 6.76 -13.59 -3.96
C HIS A 9 5.75 -14.63 -3.48
N LEU A 10 4.60 -14.15 -3.02
CA LEU A 10 3.53 -15.02 -2.53
C LEU A 10 2.55 -15.43 -3.64
N GLY A 11 2.61 -14.80 -4.80
CA GLY A 11 1.63 -14.95 -5.87
C GLY A 11 0.26 -14.36 -5.52
N THR A 12 -0.63 -14.26 -6.51
CA THR A 12 -1.94 -13.62 -6.33
C THR A 12 -2.86 -14.40 -5.40
N ASP A 13 -2.92 -15.73 -5.56
CA ASP A 13 -3.80 -16.58 -4.75
C ASP A 13 -3.32 -16.69 -3.31
N GLY A 14 -2.00 -16.82 -3.10
CA GLY A 14 -1.41 -16.82 -1.78
C GLY A 14 -1.63 -15.49 -1.05
N SER A 15 -1.46 -14.38 -1.75
CA SER A 15 -1.72 -13.04 -1.20
C SER A 15 -3.18 -12.88 -0.80
N ARG A 16 -4.12 -13.32 -1.66
CA ARG A 16 -5.55 -13.24 -1.37
C ARG A 16 -5.91 -13.99 -0.10
N ARG A 17 -5.42 -15.23 0.03
CA ARG A 17 -5.66 -16.05 1.23
C ARG A 17 -5.09 -15.42 2.49
N LEU A 18 -3.86 -14.90 2.41
CA LEU A 18 -3.22 -14.24 3.54
C LEU A 18 -4.00 -12.99 3.98
N TYR A 19 -4.39 -12.14 3.04
CA TYR A 19 -5.16 -10.94 3.37
C TYR A 19 -6.53 -11.27 3.96
N THR A 20 -7.22 -12.31 3.47
CA THR A 20 -8.49 -12.75 4.06
C THR A 20 -8.29 -13.16 5.52
N GLN A 21 -7.30 -14.01 5.80
CA GLN A 21 -7.00 -14.43 7.18
C GLN A 21 -6.62 -13.26 8.08
N LEU A 22 -5.87 -12.28 7.57
CA LEU A 22 -5.50 -11.08 8.32
C LEU A 22 -6.73 -10.23 8.65
N ILE A 23 -7.62 -10.05 7.69
CA ILE A 23 -8.86 -9.29 7.90
C ILE A 23 -9.72 -9.97 8.96
N ASP A 24 -9.93 -11.28 8.85
CA ASP A 24 -10.72 -12.06 9.81
C ASP A 24 -10.13 -11.94 11.23
N TYR A 25 -8.81 -12.08 11.35
CA TYR A 25 -8.11 -11.90 12.62
C TYR A 25 -8.30 -10.49 13.21
N LEU A 26 -8.20 -9.46 12.39
CA LEU A 26 -8.39 -8.08 12.84
C LEU A 26 -9.84 -7.81 13.27
N LEU A 27 -10.83 -8.36 12.56
CA LEU A 27 -12.24 -8.28 12.94
C LEU A 27 -12.48 -8.95 14.29
N GLU A 28 -11.90 -10.12 14.54
CA GLU A 28 -11.96 -10.81 15.84
C GLU A 28 -11.33 -9.97 16.98
N LYS A 29 -10.35 -9.13 16.66
CA LYS A 29 -9.74 -8.19 17.60
C LYS A 29 -10.50 -6.88 17.78
N GLY A 30 -11.66 -6.75 17.14
CA GLY A 30 -12.52 -5.57 17.27
C GLY A 30 -12.11 -4.40 16.36
N VAL A 31 -11.27 -4.66 15.34
CA VAL A 31 -10.97 -3.64 14.32
C VAL A 31 -12.17 -3.47 13.41
N GLU A 32 -12.59 -2.24 13.22
CA GLU A 32 -13.68 -1.89 12.31
C GLU A 32 -13.12 -1.48 10.94
N PHE A 33 -13.61 -2.11 9.87
CA PHE A 33 -13.27 -1.77 8.49
C PHE A 33 -14.39 -0.93 7.89
N ILE A 34 -14.09 0.35 7.66
CA ILE A 34 -15.03 1.30 7.06
C ILE A 34 -14.61 1.54 5.62
N THR A 35 -15.42 1.07 4.67
CA THR A 35 -15.13 1.16 3.23
C THR A 35 -15.99 2.24 2.56
N GLU A 36 -15.71 2.52 1.28
CA GLU A 36 -16.46 3.47 0.45
C GLU A 36 -16.50 4.90 1.03
N ARG A 37 -15.44 5.30 1.74
CA ARG A 37 -15.24 6.65 2.25
C ARG A 37 -14.04 7.29 1.59
N GLU A 38 -14.19 8.56 1.27
CA GLU A 38 -13.12 9.37 0.73
C GLU A 38 -12.68 10.38 1.80
N ILE A 39 -11.38 10.40 2.09
CA ILE A 39 -10.82 11.35 3.05
C ILE A 39 -10.89 12.76 2.48
N GLU A 40 -11.47 13.69 3.27
CA GLU A 40 -11.54 15.11 2.94
C GLU A 40 -10.51 15.92 3.70
N SER A 41 -10.37 15.68 5.00
CA SER A 41 -9.49 16.47 5.85
C SER A 41 -9.16 15.76 7.15
N LEU A 42 -8.20 16.33 7.88
CA LEU A 42 -7.96 16.03 9.29
C LEU A 42 -8.80 16.97 10.15
N ILE A 43 -9.22 16.52 11.32
CA ILE A 43 -9.71 17.34 12.42
C ILE A 43 -8.50 17.70 13.27
N VAL A 44 -8.17 18.99 13.37
CA VAL A 44 -7.02 19.46 14.14
C VAL A 44 -7.49 20.53 15.12
N GLU A 45 -7.14 20.37 16.39
CA GLU A 45 -7.40 21.30 17.47
C GLU A 45 -6.10 21.52 18.26
N ASP A 46 -5.76 22.76 18.54
CA ASP A 46 -4.54 23.13 19.28
C ASP A 46 -3.27 22.44 18.76
N ASN A 47 -3.12 22.34 17.44
CA ASN A 47 -2.02 21.67 16.76
C ASN A 47 -1.92 20.15 17.03
N HIS A 48 -3.01 19.53 17.48
CA HIS A 48 -3.11 18.08 17.67
C HIS A 48 -4.20 17.51 16.76
N VAL A 49 -3.92 16.36 16.14
CA VAL A 49 -4.93 15.63 15.39
C VAL A 49 -5.98 15.07 16.36
N LYS A 50 -7.24 15.23 16.02
CA LYS A 50 -8.40 14.74 16.78
C LYS A 50 -9.29 13.80 15.96
N GLY A 51 -8.96 13.57 14.71
CA GLY A 51 -9.71 12.69 13.86
C GLY A 51 -9.61 13.02 12.39
N ILE A 52 -10.57 12.49 11.64
CA ILE A 52 -10.68 12.67 10.18
C ILE A 52 -12.09 13.06 9.78
N ILE A 53 -12.17 13.79 8.69
CA ILE A 53 -13.41 14.07 7.97
C ILE A 53 -13.38 13.26 6.69
N VAL A 54 -14.44 12.52 6.43
CA VAL A 54 -14.60 11.73 5.21
C VAL A 54 -15.92 12.05 4.54
N THR A 55 -16.01 11.76 3.25
CA THR A 55 -17.26 11.86 2.49
C THR A 55 -17.73 10.48 2.08
N HIS A 56 -19.01 10.22 2.29
CA HIS A 56 -19.72 9.04 1.80
C HIS A 56 -21.00 9.47 1.08
N LYS A 57 -21.12 9.15 -0.21
CA LYS A 57 -22.30 9.50 -1.03
C LYS A 57 -22.70 10.99 -0.92
N GLY A 58 -21.70 11.87 -0.88
CA GLY A 58 -21.91 13.32 -0.78
C GLY A 58 -22.27 13.84 0.61
N LYS A 59 -22.23 13.00 1.64
CA LYS A 59 -22.42 13.40 3.03
C LYS A 59 -21.10 13.35 3.79
N GLU A 60 -20.88 14.35 4.63
CA GLU A 60 -19.74 14.41 5.52
C GLU A 60 -19.97 13.53 6.75
N GLU A 61 -18.98 12.71 7.09
CA GLU A 61 -18.92 11.91 8.32
C GLU A 61 -17.62 12.24 9.06
N ARG A 62 -17.62 12.19 10.37
CA ARG A 62 -16.48 12.50 11.24
C ARG A 62 -16.13 11.33 12.11
N TYR A 63 -14.85 10.96 12.14
CA TYR A 63 -14.32 9.93 13.00
C TYR A 63 -13.27 10.56 13.91
N TYR A 64 -13.40 10.34 15.21
CA TYR A 64 -12.51 10.95 16.20
C TYR A 64 -11.49 9.97 16.71
N SER A 65 -10.23 10.40 16.76
CA SER A 65 -9.10 9.66 17.33
C SER A 65 -7.94 10.62 17.57
N ASP A 66 -7.19 10.40 18.65
CA ASP A 66 -5.98 11.15 18.92
C ASP A 66 -4.78 10.70 18.07
N ASN A 67 -4.90 9.59 17.34
CA ASN A 67 -3.87 9.08 16.45
C ASN A 67 -4.47 8.74 15.10
N VAL A 68 -3.85 9.23 14.04
CA VAL A 68 -4.24 8.96 12.66
C VAL A 68 -3.03 8.51 11.86
N VAL A 69 -3.13 7.35 11.21
CA VAL A 69 -2.11 6.85 10.28
C VAL A 69 -2.65 6.93 8.87
N ALA A 70 -2.00 7.70 8.01
CA ALA A 70 -2.41 7.87 6.63
C ALA A 70 -1.52 7.06 5.68
N GLY A 71 -2.09 6.05 5.04
CA GLY A 71 -1.41 5.17 4.08
C GLY A 71 -2.19 5.07 2.77
N MET A 72 -2.30 6.15 2.03
CA MET A 72 -3.22 6.27 0.89
C MET A 72 -2.77 5.57 -0.40
N GLY A 73 -1.57 4.99 -0.43
CA GLY A 73 -1.04 4.33 -1.61
C GLY A 73 -0.85 5.27 -2.82
N ARG A 74 -0.65 4.67 -4.00
CA ARG A 74 -0.35 5.44 -5.22
C ARG A 74 -1.51 6.32 -5.69
N SER A 75 -2.72 5.80 -5.66
CA SER A 75 -3.92 6.55 -6.10
C SER A 75 -4.22 7.74 -5.19
N GLY A 76 -3.84 7.67 -3.92
CA GLY A 76 -4.05 8.71 -2.93
C GLY A 76 -2.91 9.73 -2.81
N ALA A 77 -1.83 9.62 -3.60
CA ALA A 77 -0.66 10.48 -3.48
C ALA A 77 -1.00 11.98 -3.64
N LYS A 78 -1.87 12.32 -4.58
CA LYS A 78 -2.34 13.69 -4.79
C LYS A 78 -3.09 14.20 -3.56
N LYS A 79 -4.02 13.42 -3.03
CA LYS A 79 -4.80 13.77 -1.85
C LYS A 79 -3.92 13.90 -0.60
N MET A 80 -2.92 13.04 -0.45
CA MET A 80 -1.93 13.16 0.63
C MET A 80 -1.20 14.50 0.57
N LYS A 81 -0.77 14.91 -0.62
CA LYS A 81 -0.13 16.22 -0.81
C LYS A 81 -1.05 17.36 -0.44
N GLU A 82 -2.31 17.32 -0.87
CA GLU A 82 -3.33 18.33 -0.54
C GLU A 82 -3.56 18.41 0.98
N LEU A 83 -3.63 17.27 1.67
CA LEU A 83 -3.76 17.22 3.14
C LEU A 83 -2.54 17.82 3.83
N CYS A 84 -1.32 17.50 3.38
CA CYS A 84 -0.11 18.08 3.92
C CYS A 84 -0.10 19.61 3.76
N GLN A 85 -0.46 20.12 2.58
CA GLN A 85 -0.54 21.55 2.31
C GLN A 85 -1.60 22.25 3.17
N LYS A 86 -2.77 21.62 3.31
CA LYS A 86 -3.89 22.18 4.08
C LYS A 86 -3.57 22.33 5.57
N HIS A 87 -2.75 21.44 6.11
CA HIS A 87 -2.41 21.38 7.53
C HIS A 87 -0.97 21.78 7.85
N ASP A 88 -0.27 22.40 6.88
CA ASP A 88 1.11 22.89 7.02
C ASP A 88 2.09 21.79 7.45
N ILE A 89 1.86 20.57 6.97
CA ILE A 89 2.74 19.41 7.21
C ILE A 89 3.84 19.42 6.16
N LYS A 90 5.09 19.43 6.60
CA LYS A 90 6.25 19.33 5.70
C LYS A 90 6.25 17.97 4.99
N TYR A 91 6.48 17.97 3.70
CA TYR A 91 6.60 16.76 2.90
C TYR A 91 7.69 16.92 1.85
N GLU A 92 8.24 15.82 1.43
CA GLU A 92 9.21 15.72 0.33
C GLU A 92 8.71 14.70 -0.70
N ASN A 93 9.08 14.92 -1.95
CA ASN A 93 8.80 13.91 -2.97
C ASN A 93 9.76 12.73 -2.77
N GLY A 94 9.21 11.53 -2.71
CA GLY A 94 10.01 10.31 -2.68
C GLY A 94 10.75 10.07 -4.01
N ALA A 95 11.77 9.23 -3.96
CA ALA A 95 12.43 8.74 -5.17
C ALA A 95 11.44 7.93 -6.03
N ILE A 96 11.57 8.04 -7.33
CA ILE A 96 10.76 7.29 -8.30
C ILE A 96 11.65 6.20 -8.89
N ASP A 97 11.25 4.96 -8.72
CA ASP A 97 11.85 3.84 -9.43
C ASP A 97 11.15 3.65 -10.78
N ILE A 98 11.93 3.71 -11.84
CA ILE A 98 11.45 3.46 -13.20
C ILE A 98 11.96 2.08 -13.63
N GLY A 99 11.02 1.18 -13.93
CA GLY A 99 11.33 -0.15 -14.43
C GLY A 99 10.72 -0.40 -15.81
N VAL A 100 11.34 -1.28 -16.57
CA VAL A 100 10.81 -1.79 -17.83
C VAL A 100 10.31 -3.21 -17.59
N ARG A 101 9.10 -3.49 -18.03
CA ARG A 101 8.59 -4.86 -18.08
C ARG A 101 9.08 -5.51 -19.36
N ALA A 102 9.91 -6.54 -19.22
CA ALA A 102 10.36 -7.36 -20.36
C ALA A 102 9.60 -8.69 -20.34
N GLU A 103 9.06 -9.08 -21.49
CA GLU A 103 8.48 -10.41 -21.70
C GLU A 103 9.43 -11.22 -22.57
N ILE A 104 9.88 -12.33 -22.08
CA ILE A 104 10.87 -13.21 -22.72
C ILE A 104 10.31 -14.63 -22.69
N GLN A 105 10.56 -15.42 -23.74
CA GLN A 105 10.16 -16.82 -23.78
C GLN A 105 10.77 -17.62 -22.63
N ASP A 106 9.96 -18.48 -22.00
CA ASP A 106 10.35 -19.27 -20.82
C ASP A 106 11.61 -20.11 -21.07
N ILE A 107 11.81 -20.62 -22.27
CA ILE A 107 12.98 -21.42 -22.62
C ILE A 107 14.30 -20.60 -22.46
N ILE A 108 14.27 -19.32 -22.80
CA ILE A 108 15.42 -18.43 -22.66
C ILE A 108 15.65 -18.09 -21.19
N MET A 109 14.56 -17.87 -20.44
CA MET A 109 14.65 -17.60 -18.99
C MET A 109 15.17 -18.83 -18.22
N LYS A 110 14.85 -20.05 -18.65
CA LYS A 110 15.42 -21.28 -18.04
C LYS A 110 16.93 -21.38 -18.17
N GLU A 111 17.48 -20.97 -19.31
CA GLU A 111 18.95 -20.93 -19.49
C GLU A 111 19.60 -19.89 -18.57
N ILE A 112 19.01 -18.71 -18.45
CA ILE A 112 19.50 -17.63 -17.59
C ILE A 112 19.38 -18.01 -16.12
N ASN A 113 18.25 -18.53 -15.69
CA ASN A 113 18.00 -18.94 -14.32
C ASN A 113 18.79 -20.21 -13.93
N GLY A 114 19.06 -21.12 -14.87
CA GLY A 114 19.87 -22.30 -14.68
C GLY A 114 21.36 -22.01 -14.55
N ALA A 115 21.83 -20.90 -15.11
CA ALA A 115 23.22 -20.46 -15.01
C ALA A 115 23.52 -19.75 -13.67
N SER A 116 22.53 -19.20 -13.00
CA SER A 116 22.67 -18.60 -11.67
C SER A 116 22.38 -19.64 -10.58
N GLN A 117 23.33 -20.49 -10.28
CA GLN A 117 23.25 -21.38 -9.10
C GLN A 117 23.26 -20.51 -7.83
N GLY A 118 22.09 -20.12 -7.37
CA GLY A 118 21.94 -19.40 -6.10
C GLY A 118 20.59 -18.76 -5.85
N GLY A 119 19.87 -18.37 -6.88
CA GLY A 119 18.57 -17.74 -6.73
C GLY A 119 17.43 -18.68 -7.09
N ARG A 120 16.81 -19.32 -6.11
CA ARG A 120 15.58 -20.08 -6.31
C ARG A 120 14.44 -19.09 -6.63
N VAL A 121 14.24 -18.79 -7.89
CA VAL A 121 12.93 -18.34 -8.36
C VAL A 121 12.07 -19.61 -8.43
N LYS A 122 11.42 -19.96 -7.34
CA LYS A 122 10.37 -20.99 -7.36
C LYS A 122 9.19 -20.44 -8.12
N GLY A 123 8.87 -21.15 -9.16
CA GLY A 123 7.84 -21.15 -10.11
C GLY A 123 6.64 -20.26 -9.89
N VAL A 124 6.32 -19.57 -10.92
CA VAL A 124 4.98 -19.25 -11.35
C VAL A 124 4.37 -20.59 -11.77
N ASP A 125 3.67 -21.24 -10.86
CA ASP A 125 2.76 -22.31 -11.24
C ASP A 125 1.52 -21.69 -11.87
N GLN A 126 1.10 -22.30 -12.96
CA GLN A 126 0.05 -21.98 -13.91
C GLN A 126 -1.30 -21.58 -13.29
#